data_ed6f4d574cc5082f68f05d07206d7817
#
_entry.id   ed6f4d574cc5082f68f05d07206d7817
#
_cell.length_a   1.000
_cell.length_b   1.000
_cell.length_c   1.000
_cell.angle_alpha   90.00
_cell.angle_beta   90.00
_cell.angle_gamma   90.00
#
_symmetry.space_group_name_H-M   'P 1'
#
loop_
_entity.id
_entity.type
_entity.pdbx_description
1 polymer ?
#
loop_
_entity_poly.entity_id
_entity_poly.type
_entity_poly.pdbx_seq_one_letter_code
_entity_poly.pdbx_strand_id
1 'polypeptide(L)'
;MTDDFLYVDWNFEGQEVFKRAVKAMAQACENVLEKQNLSVSDIKLVVPHQANKRILDALAKRIGLDENQVFVNVHKYGNTSAGTIPVALTEALEESKIHPGDYLLMASFGAGLTWGAGIIKWSDRITPLKKSDADLPPCNETALEILENHINRYRARSKLTA
;
A
#
# COMPACT_ATOMS: atom_id res chain seq x y z
N MET A 1 5.36 12.12 28.55
CA MET A 1 4.73 11.75 27.28
C MET A 1 3.57 10.85 27.64
N THR A 2 2.36 11.35 27.49
CA THR A 2 1.16 10.60 27.81
C THR A 2 0.93 9.55 26.73
N ASP A 3 0.72 8.30 27.13
CA ASP A 3 0.53 7.11 26.28
C ASP A 3 -0.76 7.12 25.44
N ASP A 4 -1.41 8.26 25.31
CA ASP A 4 -2.71 8.43 24.61
C ASP A 4 -2.62 8.28 23.08
N PHE A 5 -1.42 8.22 22.52
CA PHE A 5 -1.19 8.06 21.07
C PHE A 5 -1.45 6.65 20.51
N LEU A 6 -1.73 5.66 21.38
CA LEU A 6 -1.88 4.27 20.96
C LEU A 6 -3.34 3.79 20.90
N TYR A 7 -4.30 4.67 21.17
CA TYR A 7 -5.70 4.30 21.08
C TYR A 7 -6.25 4.64 19.69
N VAL A 8 -6.20 3.71 18.79
CA VAL A 8 -6.88 3.81 17.50
C VAL A 8 -8.21 3.07 17.63
N ASP A 9 -9.31 3.81 17.67
CA ASP A 9 -10.65 3.22 17.57
C ASP A 9 -10.93 2.85 16.12
N TRP A 10 -10.90 1.55 15.82
CA TRP A 10 -11.12 0.99 14.50
C TRP A 10 -12.61 0.76 14.23
N ASN A 11 -13.42 1.76 14.36
CA ASN A 11 -14.83 1.67 14.00
C ASN A 11 -15.00 1.77 12.47
N PHE A 12 -14.64 0.69 11.77
CA PHE A 12 -14.67 0.61 10.32
C PHE A 12 -16.02 0.09 9.79
N GLU A 13 -16.76 0.92 9.10
CA GLU A 13 -17.78 0.49 8.15
C GLU A 13 -17.12 -0.04 6.87
N GLY A 14 -16.62 -1.28 6.91
CA GLY A 14 -15.76 -1.84 5.87
C GLY A 14 -16.33 -1.78 4.45
N GLN A 15 -17.65 -1.87 4.29
CA GLN A 15 -18.30 -1.75 2.98
C GLN A 15 -18.26 -0.32 2.42
N GLU A 16 -18.46 0.67 3.28
CA GLU A 16 -18.42 2.07 2.86
C GLU A 16 -16.99 2.50 2.55
N VAL A 17 -16.04 2.12 3.38
CA VAL A 17 -14.60 2.35 3.12
C VAL A 17 -14.18 1.71 1.80
N PHE A 18 -14.61 0.48 1.52
CA PHE A 18 -14.35 -0.19 0.24
C PHE A 18 -14.85 0.62 -0.96
N LYS A 19 -16.12 1.04 -0.93
CA LYS A 19 -16.73 1.80 -2.04
C LYS A 19 -16.02 3.14 -2.26
N ARG A 20 -15.72 3.86 -1.18
CA ARG A 20 -14.99 5.14 -1.23
C ARG A 20 -13.58 4.97 -1.74
N ALA A 21 -12.85 3.97 -1.25
CA ALA A 21 -11.49 3.69 -1.69
C ALA A 21 -11.41 3.45 -3.21
N VAL A 22 -12.24 2.54 -3.72
CA VAL A 22 -12.26 2.20 -5.16
C VAL A 22 -12.65 3.42 -6.00
N LYS A 23 -13.70 4.16 -5.60
CA LYS A 23 -14.15 5.36 -6.32
C LYS A 23 -13.08 6.45 -6.33
N ALA A 24 -12.50 6.74 -5.18
CA ALA A 24 -11.54 7.84 -5.02
C ALA A 24 -10.22 7.56 -5.74
N MET A 25 -9.68 6.34 -5.61
CA MET A 25 -8.48 5.95 -6.35
C MET A 25 -8.70 5.95 -7.86
N ALA A 26 -9.82 5.42 -8.34
CA ALA A 26 -10.13 5.42 -9.76
C ALA A 26 -10.20 6.86 -10.32
N GLN A 27 -10.93 7.76 -9.65
CA GLN A 27 -11.00 9.16 -10.06
C GLN A 27 -9.63 9.85 -10.03
N ALA A 28 -8.79 9.55 -9.05
CA ALA A 28 -7.43 10.08 -8.99
C ALA A 28 -6.57 9.58 -10.15
N CYS A 29 -6.71 8.29 -10.52
CA CYS A 29 -6.03 7.73 -11.68
C CYS A 29 -6.48 8.40 -12.99
N GLU A 30 -7.79 8.51 -13.21
CA GLU A 30 -8.37 9.18 -14.38
C GLU A 30 -7.85 10.62 -14.50
N ASN A 31 -7.90 11.39 -13.41
CA ASN A 31 -7.45 12.77 -13.38
C ASN A 31 -5.95 12.92 -13.71
N VAL A 32 -5.08 12.04 -13.21
CA VAL A 32 -3.64 12.14 -13.50
C VAL A 32 -3.30 11.70 -14.91
N LEU A 33 -4.01 10.71 -15.45
CA LEU A 33 -3.87 10.29 -16.85
C LEU A 33 -4.28 11.42 -17.80
N GLU A 34 -5.44 12.03 -17.57
CA GLU A 34 -5.93 13.17 -18.36
C GLU A 34 -4.93 14.35 -18.33
N LYS A 35 -4.44 14.73 -17.15
CA LYS A 35 -3.45 15.82 -17.01
C LYS A 35 -2.15 15.57 -17.74
N GLN A 36 -1.77 14.32 -17.94
CA GLN A 36 -0.55 13.95 -18.66
C GLN A 36 -0.80 13.59 -20.12
N ASN A 37 -2.04 13.71 -20.62
CA ASN A 37 -2.47 13.25 -21.95
C ASN A 37 -2.09 11.79 -22.23
N LEU A 38 -2.21 10.93 -21.22
CA LEU A 38 -1.97 9.51 -21.28
C LEU A 38 -3.30 8.76 -21.16
N SER A 39 -3.34 7.59 -21.76
CA SER A 39 -4.43 6.61 -21.66
C SER A 39 -4.00 5.43 -20.76
N VAL A 40 -4.94 4.60 -20.37
CA VAL A 40 -4.67 3.37 -19.60
C VAL A 40 -3.75 2.42 -20.37
N SER A 41 -3.83 2.41 -21.71
CA SER A 41 -2.99 1.59 -22.58
C SER A 41 -1.51 2.04 -22.62
N ASP A 42 -1.20 3.27 -22.23
CA ASP A 42 0.17 3.76 -22.12
C ASP A 42 0.85 3.32 -20.83
N ILE A 43 0.06 2.85 -19.85
CA ILE A 43 0.55 2.42 -18.54
C ILE A 43 1.01 0.96 -18.60
N LYS A 44 2.30 0.76 -18.35
CA LYS A 44 2.90 -0.58 -18.28
C LYS A 44 2.44 -1.34 -17.04
N LEU A 45 2.46 -0.69 -15.90
CA LEU A 45 2.14 -1.32 -14.62
C LEU A 45 1.47 -0.33 -13.67
N VAL A 46 0.41 -0.77 -13.03
CA VAL A 46 -0.22 -0.04 -11.93
C VAL A 46 0.24 -0.67 -10.62
N VAL A 47 0.79 0.15 -9.74
CA VAL A 47 1.27 -0.24 -8.41
C VAL A 47 0.44 0.48 -7.34
N PRO A 48 -0.73 -0.05 -7.00
CA PRO A 48 -1.62 0.56 -6.03
C PRO A 48 -1.19 0.22 -4.59
N HIS A 49 -1.68 0.99 -3.63
CA HIS A 49 -1.61 0.65 -2.22
C HIS A 49 -2.20 -0.73 -1.97
N GLN A 50 -1.41 -1.64 -1.42
CA GLN A 50 -1.76 -3.04 -1.19
C GLN A 50 -2.67 -3.20 0.05
N ALA A 51 -3.86 -2.60 0.03
CA ALA A 51 -4.80 -2.62 1.14
C ALA A 51 -5.45 -4.01 1.33
N ASN A 52 -6.07 -4.52 0.28
CA ASN A 52 -6.52 -5.91 0.14
C ASN A 52 -6.83 -6.22 -1.33
N LYS A 53 -6.79 -7.50 -1.69
CA LYS A 53 -6.96 -7.94 -3.09
C LYS A 53 -8.29 -7.49 -3.70
N ARG A 54 -9.40 -7.50 -2.94
CA ARG A 54 -10.72 -7.11 -3.46
C ARG A 54 -10.78 -5.65 -3.89
N ILE A 55 -10.07 -4.75 -3.18
CA ILE A 55 -9.97 -3.33 -3.57
C ILE A 55 -9.17 -3.21 -4.87
N LEU A 56 -8.06 -3.95 -4.99
CA LEU A 56 -7.21 -3.94 -6.19
C LEU A 56 -7.97 -4.43 -7.42
N ASP A 57 -8.69 -5.55 -7.32
CA ASP A 57 -9.50 -6.11 -8.40
C ASP A 57 -10.62 -5.14 -8.83
N ALA A 58 -11.28 -4.51 -7.85
CA ALA A 58 -12.34 -3.54 -8.14
C ALA A 58 -11.80 -2.25 -8.79
N LEU A 59 -10.61 -1.79 -8.39
CA LEU A 59 -9.92 -0.67 -9.02
C LEU A 59 -9.56 -1.00 -10.47
N ALA A 60 -8.91 -2.15 -10.69
CA ALA A 60 -8.53 -2.62 -12.02
C ALA A 60 -9.72 -2.63 -12.98
N LYS A 61 -10.81 -3.30 -12.55
CA LYS A 61 -12.05 -3.36 -13.33
C LYS A 61 -12.63 -1.98 -13.63
N ARG A 62 -12.58 -1.06 -12.65
CA ARG A 62 -13.21 0.25 -12.77
C ARG A 62 -12.49 1.16 -13.77
N ILE A 63 -11.16 1.10 -13.84
CA ILE A 63 -10.37 1.92 -14.78
C ILE A 63 -9.98 1.18 -16.06
N GLY A 64 -10.48 -0.04 -16.26
CA GLY A 64 -10.30 -0.81 -17.49
C GLY A 64 -8.90 -1.40 -17.68
N LEU A 65 -8.25 -1.82 -16.58
CA LEU A 65 -6.95 -2.48 -16.62
C LEU A 65 -7.09 -3.98 -16.89
N ASP A 66 -6.14 -4.52 -17.61
CA ASP A 66 -5.92 -5.97 -17.68
C ASP A 66 -5.31 -6.48 -16.38
N GLU A 67 -5.55 -7.74 -16.02
CA GLU A 67 -5.04 -8.35 -14.79
C GLU A 67 -3.50 -8.28 -14.69
N ASN A 68 -2.80 -8.37 -15.81
CA ASN A 68 -1.34 -8.29 -15.89
C ASN A 68 -0.79 -6.87 -15.68
N GLN A 69 -1.63 -5.85 -15.76
CA GLN A 69 -1.23 -4.46 -15.56
C GLN A 69 -1.26 -4.03 -14.08
N VAL A 70 -1.77 -4.87 -13.17
CA VAL A 70 -1.83 -4.53 -11.75
C VAL A 70 -0.86 -5.41 -10.97
N PHE A 71 0.07 -4.77 -10.26
CA PHE A 71 0.97 -5.48 -9.37
C PHE A 71 0.26 -5.81 -8.04
N VAL A 72 0.30 -7.08 -7.65
CA VAL A 72 -0.39 -7.57 -6.45
C VAL A 72 0.57 -8.42 -5.61
N ASN A 73 0.92 -7.95 -4.43
CA ASN A 73 1.74 -8.68 -3.45
C ASN A 73 1.19 -8.64 -2.02
N VAL A 74 -0.03 -8.15 -1.85
CA VAL A 74 -0.72 -8.09 -0.55
C VAL A 74 -0.83 -9.47 0.13
N HIS A 75 -0.86 -10.54 -0.64
CA HIS A 75 -0.91 -11.92 -0.12
C HIS A 75 0.42 -12.36 0.53
N LYS A 76 1.55 -11.72 0.17
CA LYS A 76 2.87 -12.00 0.75
C LYS A 76 3.11 -11.17 2.03
N TYR A 77 2.80 -9.88 1.98
CA TYR A 77 3.22 -8.91 3.00
C TYR A 77 2.06 -8.33 3.82
N GLY A 78 0.82 -8.55 3.40
CA GLY A 78 -0.33 -7.87 3.98
C GLY A 78 -0.35 -6.38 3.67
N ASN A 79 -1.15 -5.65 4.45
CA ASN A 79 -1.20 -4.19 4.37
C ASN A 79 -0.12 -3.57 5.27
N THR A 80 1.01 -3.22 4.72
CA THR A 80 2.12 -2.55 5.41
C THR A 80 1.99 -1.02 5.40
N SER A 81 0.75 -0.50 5.31
CA SER A 81 0.45 0.94 5.34
C SER A 81 1.22 1.72 4.26
N ALA A 82 1.95 2.78 4.60
CA ALA A 82 2.74 3.58 3.65
C ALA A 82 3.85 2.80 2.94
N GLY A 83 4.31 1.68 3.51
CA GLY A 83 5.32 0.82 2.92
C GLY A 83 4.85 -0.02 1.74
N THR A 84 3.54 -0.16 1.50
CA THR A 84 3.01 -1.09 0.49
C THR A 84 3.46 -0.79 -0.93
N ILE A 85 3.44 0.48 -1.35
CA ILE A 85 3.85 0.89 -2.69
C ILE A 85 5.37 0.71 -2.90
N PRO A 86 6.26 1.20 -2.03
CA PRO A 86 7.69 0.99 -2.22
C PRO A 86 8.09 -0.49 -2.18
N VAL A 87 7.49 -1.32 -1.33
CA VAL A 87 7.73 -2.78 -1.33
C VAL A 87 7.27 -3.41 -2.65
N ALA A 88 6.08 -3.03 -3.14
CA ALA A 88 5.56 -3.52 -4.41
C ALA A 88 6.42 -3.09 -5.62
N LEU A 89 6.92 -1.84 -5.63
CA LEU A 89 7.83 -1.36 -6.67
C LEU A 89 9.16 -2.12 -6.67
N THR A 90 9.73 -2.37 -5.48
CA THR A 90 10.98 -3.13 -5.35
C THR A 90 10.80 -4.55 -5.92
N GLU A 91 9.74 -5.24 -5.52
CA GLU A 91 9.47 -6.58 -5.99
C GLU A 91 9.17 -6.64 -7.50
N ALA A 92 8.44 -5.65 -8.02
CA ALA A 92 8.17 -5.54 -9.46
C ALA A 92 9.45 -5.34 -10.28
N LEU A 93 10.44 -4.61 -9.75
CA LEU A 93 11.77 -4.49 -10.35
C LEU A 93 12.54 -5.81 -10.31
N GLU A 94 12.54 -6.48 -9.15
CA GLU A 94 13.19 -7.79 -8.98
C GLU A 94 12.59 -8.86 -9.90
N GLU A 95 11.28 -8.80 -10.14
CA GLU A 95 10.57 -9.67 -11.08
C GLU A 95 10.71 -9.23 -12.56
N SER A 96 11.51 -8.21 -12.84
CA SER A 96 11.74 -7.68 -14.19
C SER A 96 10.43 -7.24 -14.91
N LYS A 97 9.45 -6.76 -14.15
CA LYS A 97 8.19 -6.24 -14.69
C LYS A 97 8.25 -4.77 -15.10
N ILE A 98 9.29 -4.08 -14.67
CA ILE A 98 9.51 -2.65 -14.94
C ILE A 98 10.78 -2.50 -15.77
N HIS A 99 10.69 -1.75 -16.87
CA HIS A 99 11.79 -1.48 -17.78
C HIS A 99 12.00 0.03 -17.96
N PRO A 100 13.18 0.46 -18.43
CA PRO A 100 13.43 1.84 -18.78
C PRO A 100 12.40 2.38 -19.77
N GLY A 101 11.87 3.56 -19.47
CA GLY A 101 10.86 4.22 -20.28
C GLY A 101 9.41 3.86 -19.97
N ASP A 102 9.16 2.81 -19.19
CA ASP A 102 7.80 2.40 -18.78
C ASP A 102 7.10 3.49 -17.97
N TYR A 103 5.81 3.70 -18.24
CA TYR A 103 4.95 4.50 -17.39
C TYR A 103 4.32 3.62 -16.30
N LEU A 104 4.53 4.02 -15.05
CA LEU A 104 3.96 3.37 -13.88
C LEU A 104 2.90 4.30 -13.27
N LEU A 105 1.73 3.76 -12.97
CA LEU A 105 0.67 4.48 -12.29
C LEU A 105 0.57 3.97 -10.85
N MET A 106 0.68 4.86 -9.88
CA MET A 106 0.49 4.56 -8.48
C MET A 106 -0.81 5.18 -7.98
N ALA A 107 -1.53 4.47 -7.13
CA ALA A 107 -2.74 4.96 -6.49
C ALA A 107 -2.78 4.56 -5.03
N SER A 108 -3.20 5.47 -4.17
CA SER A 108 -3.26 5.23 -2.73
C SER A 108 -4.55 5.77 -2.13
N PHE A 109 -4.97 5.14 -1.05
CA PHE A 109 -6.10 5.54 -0.22
C PHE A 109 -5.76 5.19 1.23
N GLY A 110 -6.05 6.10 2.15
CA GLY A 110 -5.71 5.91 3.55
C GLY A 110 -6.63 6.66 4.51
N ALA A 111 -6.24 6.63 5.79
CA ALA A 111 -6.95 7.34 6.85
C ALA A 111 -7.00 8.84 6.57
N GLY A 112 -8.07 9.45 7.02
CA GLY A 112 -8.26 10.88 6.79
C GLY A 112 -9.67 11.28 6.35
N LEU A 113 -10.33 10.72 5.37
CA LEU A 113 -9.94 9.87 4.26
C LEU A 113 -9.06 10.66 3.28
N THR A 114 -7.93 10.11 2.91
CA THR A 114 -7.03 10.71 1.93
C THR A 114 -6.79 9.77 0.76
N TRP A 115 -6.61 10.31 -0.42
CA TRP A 115 -6.31 9.53 -1.61
C TRP A 115 -5.51 10.34 -2.62
N GLY A 116 -4.84 9.64 -3.51
CA GLY A 116 -4.08 10.26 -4.58
C GLY A 116 -3.60 9.24 -5.60
N ALA A 117 -3.18 9.75 -6.75
CA ALA A 117 -2.50 8.98 -7.77
C ALA A 117 -1.34 9.79 -8.36
N GLY A 118 -0.35 9.09 -8.90
CA GLY A 118 0.79 9.69 -9.57
C GLY A 118 1.30 8.79 -10.68
N ILE A 119 1.90 9.39 -11.71
CA ILE A 119 2.56 8.68 -12.80
C ILE A 119 4.05 8.92 -12.72
N ILE A 120 4.84 7.87 -12.85
CA ILE A 120 6.28 7.92 -13.00
C ILE A 120 6.66 7.34 -14.36
N LYS A 121 7.44 8.06 -15.15
CA LYS A 121 8.17 7.48 -16.27
C LYS A 121 9.47 6.91 -15.72
N TRP A 122 9.64 5.58 -15.82
CA TRP A 122 10.81 4.93 -15.26
C TRP A 122 12.08 5.32 -16.02
N SER A 123 13.13 5.67 -15.29
CA SER A 123 14.43 6.03 -15.87
C SER A 123 15.23 4.78 -16.27
N ASP A 124 16.43 5.01 -16.82
CA ASP A 124 17.32 3.92 -17.25
C ASP A 124 17.86 3.08 -16.08
N ARG A 125 17.63 3.52 -14.85
CA ARG A 125 18.11 2.81 -13.66
C ARG A 125 17.10 1.74 -13.22
N ILE A 126 17.47 0.49 -13.39
CA ILE A 126 16.74 -0.69 -12.93
C ILE A 126 17.45 -1.41 -11.78
N THR A 127 18.62 -0.92 -11.37
CA THR A 127 19.37 -1.46 -10.22
C THR A 127 19.53 -0.38 -9.14
N PRO A 128 19.45 -0.73 -7.86
CA PRO A 128 19.68 0.23 -6.78
C PRO A 128 21.11 0.75 -6.82
N LEU A 129 21.29 2.04 -6.44
CA LEU A 129 22.61 2.65 -6.32
C LEU A 129 23.47 2.01 -5.24
N LYS A 130 22.84 1.60 -4.17
CA LYS A 130 23.47 1.01 -2.99
C LYS A 130 22.42 0.12 -2.29
N LYS A 131 22.87 -1.04 -1.80
CA LYS A 131 22.06 -1.80 -0.85
C LYS A 131 22.12 -1.13 0.51
N SER A 132 21.00 -1.13 1.22
CA SER A 132 20.97 -0.70 2.62
C SER A 132 21.83 -1.64 3.47
N ASP A 133 22.59 -1.06 4.37
CA ASP A 133 23.30 -1.75 5.45
C ASP A 133 22.51 -1.72 6.77
N ALA A 134 21.25 -1.24 6.71
CA ALA A 134 20.37 -1.27 7.85
C ALA A 134 19.89 -2.69 8.13
N ASP A 135 20.22 -3.19 9.30
CA ASP A 135 19.69 -4.43 9.84
C ASP A 135 18.58 -4.13 10.84
N LEU A 136 17.61 -5.03 10.94
CA LEU A 136 16.65 -4.98 12.03
C LEU A 136 17.39 -5.28 13.33
N PRO A 137 17.08 -4.57 14.43
CA PRO A 137 17.64 -4.91 15.71
C PRO A 137 17.34 -6.37 16.04
N PRO A 138 18.28 -7.11 16.65
CA PRO A 138 18.06 -8.49 17.00
C PRO A 138 16.85 -8.60 17.92
N CYS A 139 15.92 -9.47 17.57
CA CYS A 139 14.74 -9.77 18.36
C CYS A 139 14.83 -11.22 18.81
N ASN A 140 14.97 -11.42 20.12
CA ASN A 140 15.04 -12.76 20.72
C ASN A 140 13.65 -13.27 21.14
N GLU A 141 12.61 -12.46 20.99
CA GLU A 141 11.23 -12.82 21.29
C GLU A 141 10.54 -13.38 20.05
N THR A 142 9.77 -14.43 20.22
CA THR A 142 8.87 -14.93 19.18
C THR A 142 7.69 -13.97 18.99
N ALA A 143 7.04 -14.02 17.84
CA ALA A 143 5.83 -13.23 17.58
C ALA A 143 4.72 -13.48 18.63
N LEU A 144 4.62 -14.70 19.15
CA LEU A 144 3.68 -15.07 20.20
C LEU A 144 4.02 -14.37 21.54
N GLU A 145 5.27 -14.38 21.96
CA GLU A 145 5.71 -13.71 23.19
C GLU A 145 5.48 -12.20 23.11
N ILE A 146 5.77 -11.58 21.96
CA ILE A 146 5.49 -10.15 21.74
C ILE A 146 3.99 -9.88 21.86
N LEU A 147 3.15 -10.72 21.24
CA LEU A 147 1.69 -10.58 21.30
C LEU A 147 1.15 -10.76 22.73
N GLU A 148 1.59 -11.80 23.44
CA GLU A 148 1.20 -12.07 24.82
C GLU A 148 1.61 -10.93 25.76
N ASN A 149 2.81 -10.40 25.62
CA ASN A 149 3.28 -9.24 26.36
C ASN A 149 2.41 -8.01 26.12
N HIS A 150 1.99 -7.77 24.85
CA HIS A 150 1.08 -6.68 24.50
C HIS A 150 -0.31 -6.86 25.12
N ILE A 151 -0.90 -8.05 25.00
CA ILE A 151 -2.21 -8.38 25.57
C ILE A 151 -2.19 -8.23 27.10
N ASN A 152 -1.13 -8.69 27.75
CA ASN A 152 -1.01 -8.59 29.21
C ASN A 152 -0.87 -7.13 29.69
N ARG A 153 -0.10 -6.30 28.98
CA ARG A 153 -0.02 -4.86 29.24
C ARG A 153 -1.39 -4.17 29.08
N TYR A 154 -2.12 -4.51 28.02
CA TYR A 154 -3.47 -3.97 27.78
C TYR A 154 -4.44 -4.35 28.91
N ARG A 155 -4.46 -5.64 29.32
CA ARG A 155 -5.32 -6.13 30.40
C ARG A 155 -4.97 -5.51 31.76
N ALA A 156 -3.70 -5.25 32.03
CA ALA A 156 -3.27 -4.58 33.25
C ALA A 156 -3.76 -3.12 33.27
N ARG A 157 -3.72 -2.41 32.16
CA ARG A 157 -4.20 -1.02 32.03
C ARG A 157 -5.71 -0.92 32.19
N SER A 158 -6.48 -1.82 31.56
CA SER A 158 -7.94 -1.80 31.65
C SER A 158 -8.48 -2.07 33.06
N LYS A 159 -7.68 -2.69 33.94
CA LYS A 159 -8.02 -2.89 35.36
C LYS A 159 -7.70 -1.66 36.25
N LEU A 160 -6.91 -0.70 35.75
CA LEU A 160 -6.59 0.52 36.48
C LEU A 160 -7.58 1.66 36.18
N THR A 161 -8.44 1.49 35.16
CA THR A 161 -9.44 2.49 34.72
C THR A 161 -10.87 2.07 35.09
N ALA A 162 -11.08 0.97 35.75
CA ALA A 162 -12.35 0.48 36.29
C ALA A 162 -12.38 0.63 37.80
#